data_39828ab9c68117f7a544b56c4bdc04f8
#
_entry.id   39828ab9c68117f7a544b56c4bdc04f8
#
_cell.length_a   1.000
_cell.length_b   1.000
_cell.length_c   1.000
_cell.angle_alpha   90.00
_cell.angle_beta   90.00
_cell.angle_gamma   90.00
#
_symmetry.space_group_name_H-M   'P 1'
#
loop_
_entity.id
_entity.type
_entity.pdbx_description
1 polymer ?
#
loop_
_entity_poly.entity_id
_entity_poly.type
_entity_poly.pdbx_seq_one_letter_code
_entity_poly.pdbx_strand_id
1 'polypeptide(L)'
;QTIRSKSRTGKHSRQLISPWTDAWEEPNAPEPLPMPLQTMVTDPPLLKAFKLAEGGHEGAKELITYWVGQGIGLTKYSISASDVVQEFKEGFISGYERLMQFTED
;
A
#
# COMPACT_ATOMS: atom_id res chain seq x y z
N GLN A 1 4.80 7.69 0.25
CA GLN A 1 5.47 7.10 -0.92
C GLN A 1 5.29 5.60 -0.95
N THR A 2 5.40 4.99 -2.12
CA THR A 2 5.22 3.55 -2.32
C THR A 2 6.31 2.98 -3.20
N ILE A 3 6.56 1.67 -3.06
CA ILE A 3 7.51 0.91 -3.86
C ILE A 3 6.87 -0.38 -4.37
N ARG A 4 7.28 -0.86 -5.53
CA ARG A 4 6.99 -2.22 -6.01
C ARG A 4 8.18 -3.10 -5.69
N SER A 5 7.99 -4.03 -4.76
CA SER A 5 9.05 -4.91 -4.30
C SER A 5 8.59 -6.37 -4.26
N LYS A 6 9.54 -7.29 -4.38
CA LYS A 6 9.35 -8.74 -4.19
C LYS A 6 9.61 -9.16 -2.74
N SER A 7 10.04 -8.24 -1.89
CA SER A 7 10.57 -8.52 -0.56
C SER A 7 9.61 -9.27 0.36
N ARG A 8 8.32 -9.23 0.10
CA ARG A 8 7.33 -9.81 1.00
C ARG A 8 6.92 -11.23 0.65
N THR A 9 6.66 -11.50 -0.63
CA THR A 9 6.12 -12.80 -1.08
C THR A 9 6.95 -13.45 -2.18
N GLY A 10 7.97 -12.78 -2.70
CA GLY A 10 8.69 -13.20 -3.91
C GLY A 10 8.01 -12.78 -5.21
N LYS A 11 6.83 -12.20 -5.13
CA LYS A 11 6.08 -11.62 -6.24
C LYS A 11 5.96 -10.13 -6.08
N HIS A 12 6.04 -9.37 -7.17
CA HIS A 12 5.91 -7.92 -7.10
C HIS A 12 4.58 -7.50 -6.49
N SER A 13 4.67 -6.70 -5.43
CA SER A 13 3.54 -6.06 -4.78
C SER A 13 3.88 -4.61 -4.44
N ARG A 14 2.86 -3.74 -4.44
CA ARG A 14 3.04 -2.35 -4.03
C ARG A 14 2.91 -2.24 -2.51
N GLN A 15 3.89 -1.61 -1.90
CA GLN A 15 4.01 -1.47 -0.46
C GLN A 15 4.28 -0.02 -0.09
N LEU A 16 3.89 0.40 1.11
CA LEU A 16 4.39 1.65 1.69
C LEU A 16 5.88 1.54 1.95
N ILE A 17 6.62 2.60 1.62
CA ILE A 17 8.05 2.68 1.93
C ILE A 17 8.21 2.74 3.45
N SER A 18 9.11 1.92 3.96
CA SER A 18 9.48 1.83 5.37
C SER A 18 10.93 1.34 5.49
N PRO A 19 11.56 1.42 6.65
CA PRO A 19 12.90 0.82 6.84
C PRO A 19 12.97 -0.67 6.47
N TRP A 20 11.85 -1.40 6.55
CA TRP A 20 11.79 -2.77 6.05
C TRP A 20 12.00 -2.85 4.53
N THR A 21 11.29 -2.03 3.77
CA THR A 21 11.45 -2.01 2.31
C THR A 21 12.82 -1.50 1.89
N ASP A 22 13.33 -0.49 2.58
CA ASP A 22 14.64 0.09 2.30
C ASP A 22 15.76 -0.94 2.50
N ALA A 23 15.71 -1.73 3.58
CA ALA A 23 16.68 -2.79 3.84
C ALA A 23 16.74 -3.86 2.73
N TRP A 24 15.61 -4.17 2.08
CA TRP A 24 15.56 -5.12 0.97
C TRP A 24 16.04 -4.54 -0.37
N GLU A 25 16.07 -3.23 -0.49
CA GLU A 25 16.53 -2.53 -1.71
C GLU A 25 18.01 -2.11 -1.63
N GLU A 26 18.70 -2.38 -0.50
CA GLU A 26 20.12 -2.11 -0.37
C GLU A 26 20.94 -2.96 -1.37
N PRO A 27 22.05 -2.41 -1.92
CA PRO A 27 22.86 -3.12 -2.92
C PRO A 27 23.42 -4.47 -2.46
N ASN A 28 23.60 -4.65 -1.15
CA ASN A 28 24.10 -5.88 -0.55
C ASN A 28 23.00 -6.77 0.04
N ALA A 29 21.73 -6.38 -0.12
CA ALA A 29 20.62 -7.19 0.34
C ALA A 29 20.54 -8.52 -0.46
N PRO A 30 20.13 -9.62 0.17
CA PRO A 30 19.94 -10.87 -0.55
C PRO A 30 18.76 -10.73 -1.54
N GLU A 31 18.87 -11.40 -2.68
CA GLU A 31 17.76 -11.49 -3.61
C GLU A 31 16.55 -12.17 -2.95
N PRO A 32 15.35 -11.62 -3.08
CA PRO A 32 14.15 -12.27 -2.59
C PRO A 32 13.94 -13.65 -3.23
N LEU A 33 13.60 -14.62 -2.41
CA LEU A 33 13.27 -15.98 -2.89
C LEU A 33 12.00 -15.97 -3.76
N PRO A 34 11.86 -16.93 -4.68
CA PRO A 34 10.63 -17.07 -5.45
C PRO A 34 9.44 -17.41 -4.53
N MET A 35 8.25 -17.01 -4.94
CA MET A 35 7.02 -17.39 -4.26
C MET A 35 6.83 -18.93 -4.33
N PRO A 36 6.41 -19.61 -3.24
CA PRO A 36 5.97 -19.06 -1.94
C PRO A 36 7.08 -18.97 -0.88
N LEU A 37 8.31 -19.28 -1.21
CA LEU A 37 9.41 -19.43 -0.23
C LEU A 37 9.74 -18.13 0.51
N GLN A 38 9.65 -16.99 -0.18
CA GLN A 38 9.94 -15.68 0.43
C GLN A 38 9.04 -15.41 1.64
N THR A 39 7.79 -15.79 1.59
CA THR A 39 6.83 -15.64 2.70
C THR A 39 7.31 -16.35 3.96
N MET A 40 7.93 -17.51 3.83
CA MET A 40 8.47 -18.26 4.98
C MET A 40 9.61 -17.52 5.69
N VAL A 41 10.34 -16.68 4.97
CA VAL A 41 11.43 -15.85 5.52
C VAL A 41 10.89 -14.55 6.12
N THR A 42 9.88 -13.95 5.50
CA THR A 42 9.43 -12.59 5.85
C THR A 42 8.28 -12.55 6.84
N ASP A 43 7.38 -13.53 6.85
CA ASP A 43 6.21 -13.50 7.74
C ASP A 43 6.58 -13.55 9.22
N PRO A 44 7.48 -14.44 9.71
CA PRO A 44 7.76 -14.48 11.15
C PRO A 44 8.25 -13.14 11.72
N PRO A 45 9.26 -12.46 11.13
CA PRO A 45 9.70 -11.16 11.65
C PRO A 45 8.64 -10.05 11.48
N LEU A 46 7.89 -10.03 10.37
CA LEU A 46 6.84 -9.04 10.17
C LEU A 46 5.70 -9.22 11.17
N LEU A 47 5.23 -10.44 11.40
CA LEU A 47 4.19 -10.72 12.39
C LEU A 47 4.62 -10.30 13.79
N LYS A 48 5.89 -10.52 14.14
CA LYS A 48 6.44 -10.04 15.40
C LYS A 48 6.45 -8.51 15.48
N ALA A 49 6.86 -7.83 14.40
CA ALA A 49 6.85 -6.38 14.32
C ALA A 49 5.43 -5.82 14.44
N PHE A 50 4.43 -6.43 13.77
CA PHE A 50 3.03 -6.03 13.89
C PHE A 50 2.52 -6.14 15.32
N LYS A 51 2.78 -7.24 16.02
CA LYS A 51 2.39 -7.42 17.43
C LYS A 51 3.02 -6.39 18.35
N LEU A 52 4.29 -6.07 18.14
CA LEU A 52 4.98 -5.03 18.90
C LEU A 52 4.41 -3.64 18.61
N ALA A 53 4.08 -3.34 17.36
CA ALA A 53 3.45 -2.08 16.97
C ALA A 53 2.05 -1.92 17.59
N GLU A 54 1.25 -2.97 17.61
CA GLU A 54 -0.05 -3.01 18.29
C GLU A 54 0.10 -2.76 19.80
N GLY A 55 1.18 -3.27 20.40
CA GLY A 55 1.54 -3.03 21.80
C GLY A 55 2.11 -1.63 22.08
N GLY A 56 2.21 -0.76 21.08
CA GLY A 56 2.65 0.63 21.24
C GLY A 56 4.15 0.86 21.05
N HIS A 57 4.90 -0.13 20.55
CA HIS A 57 6.34 0.04 20.30
C HIS A 57 6.59 0.89 19.05
N GLU A 58 7.07 2.11 19.22
CA GLU A 58 7.20 3.09 18.14
C GLU A 58 8.16 2.62 17.02
N GLY A 59 9.33 2.09 17.35
CA GLY A 59 10.25 1.58 16.32
C GLY A 59 9.68 0.44 15.49
N ALA A 60 8.78 -0.37 16.06
CA ALA A 60 8.08 -1.40 15.31
C ALA A 60 7.02 -0.81 14.37
N LYS A 61 6.33 0.27 14.79
CA LYS A 61 5.39 1.00 13.92
C LYS A 61 6.07 1.60 12.70
N GLU A 62 7.27 2.13 12.87
CA GLU A 62 8.06 2.69 11.76
C GLU A 62 8.58 1.60 10.82
N LEU A 63 8.94 0.43 11.36
CA LEU A 63 9.51 -0.68 10.59
C LEU A 63 8.51 -1.32 9.64
N ILE A 64 7.26 -1.52 10.09
CA ILE A 64 6.25 -2.28 9.34
C ILE A 64 5.87 -1.60 8.03
N THR A 65 5.49 -2.41 7.05
CA THR A 65 4.97 -1.97 5.76
C THR A 65 3.59 -2.57 5.52
N TYR A 66 2.82 -1.92 4.64
CA TYR A 66 1.48 -2.35 4.25
C TYR A 66 1.37 -2.47 2.75
N TRP A 67 0.59 -3.43 2.28
CA TRP A 67 0.17 -3.48 0.88
C TRP A 67 -0.80 -2.34 0.58
N VAL A 68 -0.57 -1.69 -0.55
CA VAL A 68 -1.40 -0.57 -1.00
C VAL A 68 -1.62 -0.63 -2.50
N GLY A 69 -2.71 0.00 -2.94
CA GLY A 69 -2.98 0.19 -4.36
C GLY A 69 -2.27 1.42 -4.95
N GLN A 70 -2.31 1.55 -6.27
CA GLN A 70 -1.77 2.74 -6.95
C GLN A 70 -2.49 4.02 -6.54
N GLY A 71 -3.78 3.92 -6.21
CA GLY A 71 -4.62 5.06 -5.83
C GLY A 71 -4.31 5.67 -4.47
N ILE A 72 -3.43 5.05 -3.65
CA ILE A 72 -3.13 5.56 -2.31
C ILE A 72 -2.62 7.01 -2.32
N GLY A 73 -1.90 7.41 -3.37
CA GLY A 73 -1.40 8.78 -3.53
C GLY A 73 -2.49 9.83 -3.78
N LEU A 74 -3.69 9.41 -4.15
CA LEU A 74 -4.85 10.27 -4.34
C LEU A 74 -5.61 10.53 -3.04
N THR A 75 -5.40 9.70 -2.02
CA THR A 75 -6.01 9.86 -0.69
C THR A 75 -5.22 10.89 0.11
N LYS A 76 -5.84 12.04 0.40
CA LYS A 76 -5.17 13.17 1.07
C LYS A 76 -5.49 13.26 2.56
N TYR A 77 -6.62 12.75 2.97
CA TYR A 77 -7.13 12.85 4.34
C TYR A 77 -8.09 11.71 4.65
N SER A 78 -8.35 11.51 5.93
CA SER A 78 -9.36 10.56 6.41
C SER A 78 -10.74 11.22 6.38
N ILE A 79 -11.71 10.52 5.81
CA ILE A 79 -13.12 10.96 5.73
C ILE A 79 -14.05 9.84 6.19
N SER A 80 -15.29 10.18 6.50
CA SER A 80 -16.31 9.19 6.87
C SER A 80 -16.71 8.31 5.69
N ALA A 81 -17.23 7.13 5.96
CA ALA A 81 -17.78 6.25 4.91
C ALA A 81 -18.91 6.91 4.13
N SER A 82 -19.75 7.70 4.78
CA SER A 82 -20.83 8.45 4.11
C SER A 82 -20.29 9.50 3.14
N ASP A 83 -19.20 10.18 3.50
CA ASP A 83 -18.55 11.16 2.63
C ASP A 83 -17.92 10.49 1.41
N VAL A 84 -17.30 9.29 1.59
CA VAL A 84 -16.79 8.50 0.47
C VAL A 84 -17.91 8.15 -0.51
N VAL A 85 -19.06 7.69 -0.02
CA VAL A 85 -20.22 7.41 -0.87
C VAL A 85 -20.72 8.66 -1.60
N GLN A 86 -20.73 9.81 -0.92
CA GLN A 86 -21.11 11.08 -1.53
C GLN A 86 -20.14 11.49 -2.63
N GLU A 87 -18.83 11.36 -2.41
CA GLU A 87 -17.81 11.62 -3.43
C GLU A 87 -17.99 10.73 -4.68
N PHE A 88 -18.35 9.46 -4.51
CA PHE A 88 -18.66 8.57 -5.63
C PHE A 88 -19.87 9.07 -6.43
N LYS A 89 -20.94 9.51 -5.77
CA LYS A 89 -22.12 10.07 -6.44
C LYS A 89 -21.79 11.32 -7.23
N GLU A 90 -21.06 12.25 -6.62
CA GLU A 90 -20.63 13.49 -7.27
C GLU A 90 -19.70 13.21 -8.45
N GLY A 91 -18.76 12.29 -8.30
CA GLY A 91 -17.87 11.85 -9.37
C GLY A 91 -18.61 11.21 -10.53
N PHE A 92 -19.66 10.44 -10.26
CA PHE A 92 -20.54 9.88 -11.28
C PHE A 92 -21.26 10.98 -12.06
N ILE A 93 -21.87 11.94 -11.37
CA ILE A 93 -22.59 13.06 -11.99
C ILE A 93 -21.62 13.87 -12.87
N SER A 94 -20.47 14.26 -12.32
CA SER A 94 -19.46 15.01 -13.07
C SER A 94 -18.94 14.25 -14.30
N GLY A 95 -18.80 12.93 -14.20
CA GLY A 95 -18.42 12.07 -15.32
C GLY A 95 -19.49 12.03 -16.39
N TYR A 96 -20.75 11.91 -16.00
CA TYR A 96 -21.89 11.94 -16.90
C TYR A 96 -22.00 13.30 -17.64
N GLU A 97 -21.91 14.41 -16.91
CA GLU A 97 -21.95 15.75 -17.50
C GLU A 97 -20.83 15.95 -18.54
N ARG A 98 -19.62 15.50 -18.25
CA ARG A 98 -18.50 15.54 -19.23
C ARG A 98 -18.79 14.69 -20.47
N LEU A 99 -19.39 13.52 -20.29
CA LEU A 99 -19.75 12.64 -21.40
C LEU A 99 -20.81 13.30 -22.29
N MET A 100 -21.81 13.92 -21.68
CA MET A 100 -22.87 14.63 -22.41
C MET A 100 -22.35 15.75 -23.31
N GLN A 101 -21.30 16.46 -22.89
CA GLN A 101 -20.66 17.51 -23.69
C GLN A 101 -20.15 17.00 -25.06
N PHE A 102 -19.79 15.73 -25.17
CA PHE A 102 -19.36 15.14 -26.45
C PHE A 102 -20.52 14.73 -27.37
N THR A 103 -21.75 14.76 -26.89
CA THR A 103 -22.95 14.33 -27.61
C THR A 103 -23.84 15.51 -28.02
N GLU A 104 -23.53 16.74 -27.62
CA GLU A 104 -24.33 17.96 -27.87
C GLU A 104 -23.99 18.67 -29.19
N ASP A 105 -23.34 18.04 -30.12
CA ASP A 105 -23.09 18.59 -31.45
C ASP A 105 -24.29 18.46 -32.41
#